data_04387ffe524ed51c96997e2850ed5bdc
#
_entry.id   04387ffe524ed51c96997e2850ed5bdc
#
_cell.length_a   1.000
_cell.length_b   1.000
_cell.length_c   1.000
_cell.angle_alpha   90.00
_cell.angle_beta   90.00
_cell.angle_gamma   90.00
#
_symmetry.space_group_name_H-M   'P 1'
#
loop_
_entity.id
_entity.type
_entity.pdbx_description
1 polymer ?
#
loop_
_entity_poly.entity_id
_entity_poly.type
_entity_poly.pdbx_seq_one_letter_code
_entity_poly.pdbx_strand_id
1 'polypeptide(L)'
;TFFDIDLGAFWEFHQKQLGGVSIFLHPNDHPYDSDLVEINSSCRVQKIHPYPHDSQWHQNLVNAAMYMFDKKVLQGVDLSLVSDRPDIAKDLFPLMLEIDKKLYGYISTEYIKDMGTPKRLSKVERDIGSGKVESLKRQTSKIAIFLDRDGTINQEVNHLSNVDQFKLIDGVGEAICRINAAGVLAVVVTNQPVIARGELKESELRAIHNKMDTLLGEQGAYVDRLYYCPHHTDSGFEGEVAELKFDCDCRKPKTGMFEQAKEDLNIVLERSWMVGDSYRDIFAAQRVGMKSVLVQTGYAGKDSYKNVNPDFVVQDLRAAVGVILKESE
;
A
#
# COMPACT_ATOMS: atom_id res chain seq x y z
N THR A 1 -1.23 -16.74 -16.66
CA THR A 1 -1.06 -16.24 -15.29
C THR A 1 -0.85 -17.42 -14.34
N PHE A 2 0.11 -17.29 -13.43
CA PHE A 2 0.28 -18.18 -12.27
C PHE A 2 -0.25 -17.46 -11.03
N PHE A 3 -0.99 -18.16 -10.17
CA PHE A 3 -1.49 -17.63 -8.91
C PHE A 3 -1.53 -18.70 -7.83
N ASP A 4 -1.29 -18.29 -6.60
CA ASP A 4 -1.44 -19.09 -5.37
C ASP A 4 -2.12 -18.19 -4.34
N ILE A 5 -3.46 -18.24 -4.29
CA ILE A 5 -4.33 -17.31 -3.56
C ILE A 5 -5.44 -18.04 -2.84
N ASP A 6 -5.97 -17.45 -1.77
CA ASP A 6 -7.13 -17.92 -1.04
C ASP A 6 -8.44 -17.50 -1.73
N LEU A 7 -8.95 -18.37 -2.61
CA LEU A 7 -10.24 -18.15 -3.27
C LEU A 7 -11.42 -18.08 -2.29
N GLY A 8 -11.32 -18.77 -1.13
CA GLY A 8 -12.34 -18.74 -0.10
C GLY A 8 -12.47 -17.33 0.51
N ALA A 9 -11.33 -16.72 0.86
CA ALA A 9 -11.31 -15.36 1.38
C ALA A 9 -11.82 -14.33 0.34
N PHE A 10 -11.48 -14.49 -0.93
CA PHE A 10 -12.01 -13.65 -1.99
C PHE A 10 -13.52 -13.81 -2.16
N TRP A 11 -14.03 -15.05 -2.05
CA TRP A 11 -15.47 -15.33 -2.07
C TRP A 11 -16.19 -14.71 -0.88
N GLU A 12 -15.67 -14.84 0.34
CA GLU A 12 -16.24 -14.23 1.55
C GLU A 12 -16.29 -12.70 1.43
N PHE A 13 -15.25 -12.08 0.89
CA PHE A 13 -15.24 -10.64 0.60
C PHE A 13 -16.38 -10.28 -0.36
N HIS A 14 -16.52 -11.03 -1.46
CA HIS A 14 -17.57 -10.79 -2.45
C HIS A 14 -18.98 -10.89 -1.85
N GLN A 15 -19.23 -11.89 -1.02
CA GLN A 15 -20.52 -12.06 -0.37
C GLN A 15 -20.89 -10.89 0.57
N LYS A 16 -19.89 -10.33 1.27
CA LYS A 16 -20.08 -9.17 2.17
C LYS A 16 -20.48 -7.89 1.42
N GLN A 17 -20.21 -7.78 0.13
CA GLN A 17 -20.53 -6.60 -0.68
C GLN A 17 -22.02 -6.50 -1.08
N LEU A 18 -22.85 -7.46 -0.69
CA LEU A 18 -24.32 -7.48 -0.96
C LEU A 18 -24.69 -7.27 -2.44
N GLY A 19 -23.93 -7.88 -3.32
CA GLY A 19 -24.13 -7.82 -4.75
C GLY A 19 -23.17 -6.84 -5.44
N GLY A 20 -22.91 -7.09 -6.72
CA GLY A 20 -21.97 -6.32 -7.51
C GLY A 20 -20.93 -7.18 -8.19
N VAL A 21 -19.78 -6.57 -8.47
CA VAL A 21 -18.58 -7.23 -9.00
C VAL A 21 -17.45 -7.06 -8.00
N SER A 22 -16.69 -8.11 -7.74
CA SER A 22 -15.44 -8.03 -7.01
C SER A 22 -14.28 -8.31 -7.94
N ILE A 23 -13.28 -7.43 -7.91
CA ILE A 23 -12.07 -7.47 -8.72
C ILE A 23 -10.92 -7.81 -7.80
N PHE A 24 -10.12 -8.83 -8.13
CA PHE A 24 -8.90 -9.14 -7.40
C PHE A 24 -7.80 -8.15 -7.79
N LEU A 25 -7.26 -7.45 -6.81
CA LEU A 25 -6.25 -6.42 -6.97
C LEU A 25 -4.99 -6.74 -6.17
N HIS A 26 -3.84 -6.41 -6.72
CA HIS A 26 -2.56 -6.57 -6.03
C HIS A 26 -1.56 -5.47 -6.41
N PRO A 27 -0.65 -5.07 -5.51
CA PRO A 27 0.47 -4.22 -5.87
C PRO A 27 1.43 -4.96 -6.79
N ASN A 28 2.10 -4.25 -7.70
CA ASN A 28 2.97 -4.85 -8.71
C ASN A 28 4.26 -4.04 -8.91
N ASP A 29 5.32 -4.74 -9.35
CA ASP A 29 6.62 -4.17 -9.69
C ASP A 29 6.69 -3.59 -11.12
N HIS A 30 5.61 -3.64 -11.88
CA HIS A 30 5.49 -3.06 -13.23
C HIS A 30 4.08 -2.47 -13.47
N PRO A 31 3.63 -1.51 -12.64
CA PRO A 31 2.29 -0.93 -12.80
C PRO A 31 2.15 -0.14 -14.10
N TYR A 32 3.25 0.35 -14.67
CA TYR A 32 3.29 1.19 -15.86
C TYR A 32 2.80 0.50 -17.16
N ASP A 33 2.72 -0.83 -17.22
CA ASP A 33 2.21 -1.61 -18.34
C ASP A 33 0.99 -2.48 -18.00
N SER A 34 0.31 -2.16 -16.89
CA SER A 34 -0.81 -2.93 -16.34
C SER A 34 -2.08 -2.07 -16.28
N ASP A 35 -3.26 -2.69 -16.38
CA ASP A 35 -4.51 -1.99 -16.06
C ASP A 35 -4.62 -1.79 -14.56
N LEU A 36 -4.78 -0.53 -14.11
CA LEU A 36 -4.82 -0.15 -12.70
C LEU A 36 -6.23 0.20 -12.26
N VAL A 37 -6.52 -0.02 -10.98
CA VAL A 37 -7.83 0.24 -10.39
C VAL A 37 -7.67 1.14 -9.17
N GLU A 38 -8.37 2.26 -9.17
CA GLU A 38 -8.45 3.17 -8.03
C GLU A 38 -9.66 2.83 -7.18
N ILE A 39 -9.45 2.64 -5.88
CA ILE A 39 -10.51 2.37 -4.91
C ILE A 39 -10.51 3.40 -3.78
N ASN A 40 -11.67 3.55 -3.13
CA ASN A 40 -11.78 4.34 -1.90
C ASN A 40 -11.54 3.48 -0.63
N SER A 41 -11.64 4.11 0.55
CA SER A 41 -11.48 3.45 1.85
C SER A 41 -12.49 2.33 2.13
N SER A 42 -13.64 2.30 1.46
CA SER A 42 -14.63 1.21 1.51
C SER A 42 -14.44 0.15 0.43
N CYS A 43 -13.27 0.11 -0.20
CA CYS A 43 -12.93 -0.80 -1.31
C CYS A 43 -13.81 -0.63 -2.56
N ARG A 44 -14.63 0.43 -2.67
CA ARG A 44 -15.42 0.69 -3.87
C ARG A 44 -14.53 1.25 -4.97
N VAL A 45 -14.61 0.66 -6.17
CA VAL A 45 -13.90 1.13 -7.35
C VAL A 45 -14.40 2.52 -7.72
N GLN A 46 -13.46 3.46 -7.87
CA GLN A 46 -13.71 4.83 -8.27
C GLN A 46 -13.39 5.06 -9.74
N LYS A 47 -12.29 4.47 -10.19
CA LYS A 47 -11.82 4.60 -11.56
C LYS A 47 -11.00 3.38 -11.97
N ILE A 48 -11.02 3.09 -13.27
CA ILE A 48 -10.13 2.13 -13.91
C ILE A 48 -9.25 2.91 -14.87
N HIS A 49 -7.96 2.62 -14.83
CA HIS A 49 -6.94 3.22 -15.67
C HIS A 49 -6.37 2.14 -16.59
N PRO A 50 -6.98 1.93 -17.79
CA PRO A 50 -6.44 0.97 -18.75
C PRO A 50 -5.08 1.44 -19.28
N TYR A 51 -4.22 0.48 -19.60
CA TYR A 51 -2.98 0.78 -20.29
C TYR A 51 -3.23 1.10 -21.78
N PRO A 52 -2.59 2.16 -22.35
CA PRO A 52 -1.72 3.15 -21.70
C PRO A 52 -2.49 4.13 -20.81
N HIS A 53 -1.90 4.51 -19.66
CA HIS A 53 -2.55 5.38 -18.68
C HIS A 53 -2.67 6.82 -19.20
N ASP A 54 -3.79 7.46 -18.90
CA ASP A 54 -4.10 8.86 -19.20
C ASP A 54 -3.84 9.82 -18.04
N SER A 55 -3.67 9.28 -16.81
CA SER A 55 -3.38 10.04 -15.60
C SER A 55 -1.91 9.98 -15.21
N GLN A 56 -1.41 11.07 -14.62
CA GLN A 56 -0.01 11.17 -14.21
C GLN A 56 0.29 10.32 -12.96
N TRP A 57 -0.64 10.30 -11.98
CA TRP A 57 -0.45 9.60 -10.71
C TRP A 57 -1.59 8.63 -10.46
N HIS A 58 -1.27 7.40 -10.08
CA HIS A 58 -2.26 6.35 -9.85
C HIS A 58 -1.83 5.41 -8.72
N GLN A 59 -2.82 4.88 -8.03
CA GLN A 59 -2.65 3.83 -7.04
C GLN A 59 -2.06 2.58 -7.72
N ASN A 60 -1.05 1.98 -7.13
CA ASN A 60 -0.47 0.73 -7.65
C ASN A 60 -1.32 -0.47 -7.23
N LEU A 61 -2.52 -0.58 -7.78
CA LEU A 61 -3.39 -1.73 -7.64
C LEU A 61 -3.73 -2.28 -9.02
N VAL A 62 -3.02 -3.34 -9.38
CA VAL A 62 -3.15 -3.98 -10.68
C VAL A 62 -4.36 -4.89 -10.72
N ASN A 63 -5.14 -4.81 -11.79
CA ASN A 63 -6.21 -5.74 -12.10
C ASN A 63 -5.62 -7.12 -12.46
N ALA A 64 -5.85 -8.10 -11.59
CA ALA A 64 -5.33 -9.46 -11.76
C ALA A 64 -6.08 -10.30 -12.80
N ALA A 65 -7.05 -9.72 -13.51
CA ALA A 65 -7.97 -10.40 -14.42
C ALA A 65 -8.73 -11.57 -13.76
N MET A 66 -9.01 -11.43 -12.46
CA MET A 66 -9.81 -12.40 -11.68
C MET A 66 -10.99 -11.66 -11.04
N TYR A 67 -12.19 -12.16 -11.28
CA TYR A 67 -13.43 -11.49 -10.94
C TYR A 67 -14.47 -12.42 -10.33
N MET A 68 -15.30 -11.87 -9.45
CA MET A 68 -16.53 -12.51 -8.99
C MET A 68 -17.71 -11.60 -9.33
N PHE A 69 -18.74 -12.18 -9.95
CA PHE A 69 -19.95 -11.47 -10.38
C PHE A 69 -21.18 -12.00 -9.66
N ASP A 70 -21.98 -11.12 -9.10
CA ASP A 70 -23.39 -11.45 -8.87
C ASP A 70 -24.11 -11.47 -10.23
N LYS A 71 -24.75 -12.59 -10.56
CA LYS A 71 -25.48 -12.76 -11.83
C LYS A 71 -26.45 -11.61 -12.10
N LYS A 72 -27.06 -11.05 -11.06
CA LYS A 72 -28.03 -9.96 -11.17
C LYS A 72 -27.40 -8.64 -11.60
N VAL A 73 -26.13 -8.43 -11.37
CA VAL A 73 -25.48 -7.16 -11.71
C VAL A 73 -25.37 -6.97 -13.22
N LEU A 74 -25.28 -8.09 -13.97
CA LEU A 74 -25.27 -8.07 -15.44
C LEU A 74 -26.65 -7.77 -16.04
N GLN A 75 -27.72 -7.96 -15.25
CA GLN A 75 -29.05 -7.56 -15.69
C GLN A 75 -29.16 -6.04 -15.73
N GLY A 76 -29.58 -5.51 -16.88
CA GLY A 76 -29.68 -4.05 -17.11
C GLY A 76 -28.36 -3.38 -17.56
N VAL A 77 -27.34 -4.17 -17.88
CA VAL A 77 -26.17 -3.69 -18.66
C VAL A 77 -26.49 -3.94 -20.13
N ASP A 78 -26.55 -2.87 -20.91
CA ASP A 78 -26.75 -2.98 -22.36
C ASP A 78 -25.41 -3.33 -23.03
N LEU A 79 -25.21 -4.62 -23.30
CA LEU A 79 -24.00 -5.12 -23.94
C LEU A 79 -23.85 -4.69 -25.41
N SER A 80 -24.90 -4.11 -26.02
CA SER A 80 -24.79 -3.53 -27.37
C SER A 80 -23.94 -2.24 -27.40
N LEU A 81 -23.71 -1.63 -26.25
CA LEU A 81 -22.87 -0.45 -26.08
C LEU A 81 -21.36 -0.79 -25.98
N VAL A 82 -21.00 -2.05 -25.87
CA VAL A 82 -19.61 -2.51 -25.89
C VAL A 82 -19.20 -2.94 -27.30
N SER A 83 -17.90 -3.05 -27.54
CA SER A 83 -17.35 -3.45 -28.86
C SER A 83 -17.79 -4.86 -29.27
N ASP A 84 -17.63 -5.21 -30.55
CA ASP A 84 -17.90 -6.57 -31.08
C ASP A 84 -17.00 -7.66 -30.40
N ARG A 85 -15.90 -7.25 -29.78
CA ARG A 85 -15.01 -8.10 -29.00
C ARG A 85 -14.74 -7.43 -27.64
N PRO A 86 -15.71 -7.48 -26.73
CA PRO A 86 -15.64 -6.74 -25.49
C PRO A 86 -14.56 -7.28 -24.56
N ASP A 87 -13.77 -6.36 -24.00
CA ASP A 87 -12.85 -6.63 -22.88
C ASP A 87 -13.53 -6.25 -21.57
N ILE A 88 -13.45 -7.14 -20.58
CA ILE A 88 -14.11 -6.92 -19.29
C ILE A 88 -13.56 -5.67 -18.59
N ALA A 89 -12.24 -5.48 -18.60
CA ALA A 89 -11.59 -4.38 -17.89
C ALA A 89 -11.72 -3.05 -18.64
N LYS A 90 -11.66 -3.09 -19.99
CA LYS A 90 -11.59 -1.88 -20.82
C LYS A 90 -12.93 -1.38 -21.31
N ASP A 91 -13.90 -2.29 -21.47
CA ASP A 91 -15.22 -1.94 -22.00
C ASP A 91 -16.32 -2.11 -20.94
N LEU A 92 -16.42 -3.29 -20.30
CA LEU A 92 -17.54 -3.61 -19.44
C LEU A 92 -17.48 -2.85 -18.10
N PHE A 93 -16.34 -2.83 -17.43
CA PHE A 93 -16.24 -2.17 -16.12
C PHE A 93 -16.40 -0.66 -16.19
N PRO A 94 -15.81 0.08 -17.16
CA PRO A 94 -16.11 1.50 -17.35
C PRO A 94 -17.59 1.76 -17.57
N LEU A 95 -18.25 1.01 -18.47
CA LEU A 95 -19.68 1.13 -18.71
C LEU A 95 -20.49 0.87 -17.42
N MET A 96 -20.11 -0.14 -16.64
CA MET A 96 -20.77 -0.43 -15.37
C MET A 96 -20.62 0.71 -14.35
N LEU A 97 -19.46 1.37 -14.30
CA LEU A 97 -19.24 2.55 -13.45
C LEU A 97 -20.10 3.74 -13.90
N GLU A 98 -20.20 3.99 -15.21
CA GLU A 98 -21.04 5.06 -15.78
C GLU A 98 -22.51 4.93 -15.39
N ILE A 99 -23.02 3.70 -15.33
CA ILE A 99 -24.41 3.41 -14.91
C ILE A 99 -24.54 3.11 -13.40
N ASP A 100 -23.59 3.56 -12.60
CA ASP A 100 -23.52 3.44 -11.13
C ASP A 100 -23.65 2.00 -10.58
N LYS A 101 -23.21 0.99 -11.34
CA LYS A 101 -23.08 -0.36 -10.80
C LYS A 101 -21.98 -0.42 -9.75
N LYS A 102 -22.13 -1.28 -8.77
CA LYS A 102 -21.18 -1.43 -7.67
C LYS A 102 -20.06 -2.40 -8.06
N LEU A 103 -18.85 -1.87 -8.14
CA LEU A 103 -17.62 -2.63 -8.31
C LEU A 103 -16.75 -2.45 -7.06
N TYR A 104 -16.15 -3.53 -6.57
CA TYR A 104 -15.31 -3.53 -5.36
C TYR A 104 -13.97 -4.17 -5.65
N GLY A 105 -12.91 -3.62 -5.07
CA GLY A 105 -11.55 -4.15 -5.16
C GLY A 105 -11.21 -5.00 -3.93
N TYR A 106 -10.89 -6.26 -4.12
CA TYR A 106 -10.29 -7.11 -3.10
C TYR A 106 -8.78 -7.03 -3.22
N ILE A 107 -8.12 -6.36 -2.27
CA ILE A 107 -6.67 -6.22 -2.28
C ILE A 107 -6.02 -7.40 -1.57
N SER A 108 -5.07 -8.07 -2.22
CA SER A 108 -4.28 -9.13 -1.62
C SER A 108 -2.79 -8.93 -1.89
N THR A 109 -1.97 -9.41 -0.96
CA THR A 109 -0.52 -9.51 -1.09
C THR A 109 -0.09 -10.91 -1.54
N GLU A 110 -1.05 -11.81 -1.79
CA GLU A 110 -0.79 -13.16 -2.25
C GLU A 110 -0.18 -13.18 -3.66
N TYR A 111 0.47 -14.28 -3.98
CA TYR A 111 1.25 -14.36 -5.21
C TYR A 111 0.35 -14.52 -6.44
N ILE A 112 0.43 -13.55 -7.34
CA ILE A 112 -0.17 -13.61 -8.68
C ILE A 112 0.77 -12.92 -9.68
N LYS A 113 1.11 -13.61 -10.77
CA LYS A 113 2.00 -13.10 -11.81
C LYS A 113 1.60 -13.59 -13.20
N ASP A 114 1.65 -12.67 -14.15
CA ASP A 114 1.57 -13.03 -15.57
C ASP A 114 2.85 -13.73 -16.03
N MET A 115 2.70 -14.75 -16.88
CA MET A 115 3.79 -15.56 -17.45
C MET A 115 3.92 -15.38 -18.98
N GLY A 116 3.34 -14.33 -19.54
CA GLY A 116 3.23 -14.14 -20.98
C GLY A 116 4.58 -13.94 -21.72
N THR A 117 5.69 -13.81 -21.00
CA THR A 117 7.04 -13.69 -21.59
C THR A 117 8.03 -14.65 -20.94
N PRO A 118 9.11 -15.11 -21.64
CA PRO A 118 10.15 -15.95 -21.05
C PRO A 118 10.77 -15.33 -19.79
N LYS A 119 10.96 -14.04 -19.74
CA LYS A 119 11.50 -13.31 -18.58
C LYS A 119 10.57 -13.42 -17.38
N ARG A 120 9.24 -13.24 -17.59
CA ARG A 120 8.22 -13.37 -16.54
C ARG A 120 8.10 -14.82 -16.06
N LEU A 121 8.14 -15.79 -16.97
CA LEU A 121 8.16 -17.20 -16.60
C LEU A 121 9.37 -17.53 -15.72
N SER A 122 10.59 -17.18 -16.14
CA SER A 122 11.81 -17.41 -15.34
C SER A 122 11.78 -16.70 -13.98
N LYS A 123 11.06 -15.57 -13.85
CA LYS A 123 10.83 -14.93 -12.55
C LYS A 123 9.95 -15.80 -11.66
N VAL A 124 8.83 -16.31 -12.18
CA VAL A 124 7.92 -17.19 -11.42
C VAL A 124 8.65 -18.45 -10.96
N GLU A 125 9.46 -19.07 -11.82
CA GLU A 125 10.29 -20.23 -11.45
C GLU A 125 11.25 -19.93 -10.29
N ARG A 126 11.93 -18.78 -10.31
CA ARG A 126 12.79 -18.35 -9.20
C ARG A 126 12.00 -18.08 -7.92
N ASP A 127 10.85 -17.40 -8.02
CA ASP A 127 10.01 -17.06 -6.89
C ASP A 127 9.43 -18.32 -6.21
N ILE A 128 9.11 -19.37 -6.98
CA ILE A 128 8.74 -20.69 -6.45
C ILE A 128 9.94 -21.34 -5.76
N GLY A 129 11.09 -21.37 -6.44
CA GLY A 129 12.30 -22.03 -5.94
C GLY A 129 12.88 -21.38 -4.68
N SER A 130 12.67 -20.08 -4.49
CA SER A 130 13.10 -19.33 -3.29
C SER A 130 12.11 -19.45 -2.10
N GLY A 131 10.94 -20.06 -2.28
CA GLY A 131 9.89 -20.12 -1.26
C GLY A 131 9.06 -18.85 -1.14
N LYS A 132 9.26 -17.84 -1.99
CA LYS A 132 8.51 -16.58 -1.95
C LYS A 132 7.01 -16.80 -2.12
N VAL A 133 6.60 -17.68 -3.03
CA VAL A 133 5.19 -18.01 -3.26
C VAL A 133 4.53 -18.51 -1.97
N GLU A 134 5.19 -19.44 -1.28
CA GLU A 134 4.69 -20.01 -0.03
C GLU A 134 4.64 -18.98 1.10
N SER A 135 5.62 -18.07 1.18
CA SER A 135 5.68 -17.04 2.22
C SER A 135 4.56 -16.00 2.10
N LEU A 136 4.01 -15.79 0.89
CA LEU A 136 2.96 -14.81 0.63
C LEU A 136 1.54 -15.38 0.77
N LYS A 137 1.36 -16.69 0.98
CA LYS A 137 0.02 -17.27 1.23
C LYS A 137 -0.69 -16.60 2.38
N ARG A 138 -2.00 -16.44 2.28
CA ARG A 138 -2.81 -15.77 3.30
C ARG A 138 -2.65 -16.39 4.69
N GLN A 139 -2.58 -17.72 4.77
CA GLN A 139 -2.47 -18.46 6.03
C GLN A 139 -1.05 -18.44 6.62
N THR A 140 -0.03 -18.17 5.82
CA THR A 140 1.35 -18.09 6.29
C THR A 140 1.57 -16.80 7.08
N SER A 141 2.15 -16.91 8.27
CA SER A 141 2.56 -15.75 9.05
C SER A 141 3.70 -15.02 8.36
N LYS A 142 3.57 -13.72 8.19
CA LYS A 142 4.47 -12.87 7.40
C LYS A 142 5.37 -12.01 8.28
N ILE A 143 6.50 -11.65 7.73
CA ILE A 143 7.38 -10.61 8.28
C ILE A 143 7.19 -9.36 7.44
N ALA A 144 7.17 -8.19 8.09
CA ALA A 144 7.08 -6.91 7.42
C ALA A 144 8.22 -5.98 7.81
N ILE A 145 8.60 -5.11 6.90
CA ILE A 145 9.35 -3.90 7.20
C ILE A 145 8.35 -2.74 7.13
N PHE A 146 8.01 -2.22 8.29
CA PHE A 146 7.19 -1.02 8.41
C PHE A 146 8.04 0.21 8.14
N LEU A 147 7.52 1.10 7.32
CA LEU A 147 8.22 2.31 6.87
C LEU A 147 7.41 3.54 7.25
N ASP A 148 8.03 4.52 7.91
CA ASP A 148 7.44 5.85 7.90
C ASP A 148 7.52 6.43 6.47
N ARG A 149 6.70 7.43 6.17
CA ARG A 149 6.66 8.06 4.85
C ARG A 149 7.58 9.27 4.80
N ASP A 150 7.23 10.32 5.53
CA ASP A 150 7.93 11.61 5.51
C ASP A 150 9.29 11.47 6.22
N GLY A 151 10.36 11.89 5.58
CA GLY A 151 11.72 11.74 6.09
C GLY A 151 12.34 10.35 5.93
N THR A 152 11.55 9.34 5.50
CA THR A 152 12.03 7.96 5.29
C THR A 152 11.89 7.52 3.84
N ILE A 153 10.70 7.67 3.25
CA ILE A 153 10.44 7.38 1.83
C ILE A 153 10.60 8.65 1.00
N ASN A 154 9.98 9.74 1.42
CA ASN A 154 10.10 11.04 0.76
C ASN A 154 10.82 12.06 1.63
N GLN A 155 11.33 13.10 0.98
CA GLN A 155 11.96 14.22 1.66
C GLN A 155 10.97 14.85 2.64
N GLU A 156 11.43 15.12 3.88
CA GLU A 156 10.67 15.84 4.88
C GLU A 156 10.55 17.33 4.49
N VAL A 157 9.33 17.84 4.43
CA VAL A 157 9.03 19.23 4.04
C VAL A 157 8.15 19.95 5.06
N ASN A 158 8.02 19.38 6.25
CA ASN A 158 7.29 19.95 7.36
C ASN A 158 5.83 20.29 6.98
N HIS A 159 4.94 19.33 7.04
CA HIS A 159 3.54 19.37 6.58
C HIS A 159 3.39 19.34 5.04
N LEU A 160 3.62 18.18 4.47
CA LEU A 160 3.41 17.97 3.05
C LEU A 160 1.91 18.09 2.72
N SER A 161 1.54 19.19 2.09
CA SER A 161 0.14 19.56 1.76
C SER A 161 -0.10 19.75 0.26
N ASN A 162 0.91 19.51 -0.58
CA ASN A 162 0.80 19.62 -2.03
C ASN A 162 1.53 18.45 -2.70
N VAL A 163 0.91 17.84 -3.69
CA VAL A 163 1.47 16.73 -4.47
C VAL A 163 2.82 17.09 -5.12
N ASP A 164 3.01 18.33 -5.53
CA ASP A 164 4.26 18.79 -6.17
C ASP A 164 5.46 18.79 -5.22
N GLN A 165 5.22 18.94 -3.92
CA GLN A 165 6.26 18.89 -2.88
C GLN A 165 6.79 17.48 -2.64
N PHE A 166 6.02 16.44 -3.02
CA PHE A 166 6.44 15.06 -2.82
C PHE A 166 7.62 14.70 -3.73
N LYS A 167 8.74 14.32 -3.12
CA LYS A 167 9.95 13.84 -3.80
C LYS A 167 10.50 12.63 -3.06
N LEU A 168 10.74 11.52 -3.76
CA LEU A 168 11.41 10.37 -3.18
C LEU A 168 12.83 10.75 -2.72
N ILE A 169 13.27 10.15 -1.63
CA ILE A 169 14.67 10.17 -1.22
C ILE A 169 15.44 9.21 -2.14
N ASP A 170 16.68 9.60 -2.52
CA ASP A 170 17.50 8.80 -3.41
C ASP A 170 17.76 7.39 -2.85
N GLY A 171 17.58 6.38 -3.71
CA GLY A 171 17.79 4.98 -3.38
C GLY A 171 16.64 4.27 -2.66
N VAL A 172 15.53 4.97 -2.38
CA VAL A 172 14.35 4.38 -1.73
C VAL A 172 13.72 3.29 -2.61
N GLY A 173 13.57 3.53 -3.91
CA GLY A 173 13.04 2.51 -4.83
C GLY A 173 13.91 1.25 -4.84
N GLU A 174 15.24 1.38 -4.90
CA GLU A 174 16.17 0.24 -4.81
C GLU A 174 16.00 -0.52 -3.49
N ALA A 175 15.89 0.20 -2.37
CA ALA A 175 15.70 -0.41 -1.06
C ALA A 175 14.39 -1.22 -0.99
N ILE A 176 13.28 -0.64 -1.45
CA ILE A 176 11.97 -1.32 -1.46
C ILE A 176 11.99 -2.49 -2.45
N CYS A 177 12.62 -2.39 -3.62
CA CYS A 177 12.83 -3.53 -4.53
C CYS A 177 13.50 -4.72 -3.82
N ARG A 178 14.49 -4.47 -2.96
CA ARG A 178 15.17 -5.52 -2.20
C ARG A 178 14.24 -6.17 -1.17
N ILE A 179 13.38 -5.39 -0.49
CA ILE A 179 12.33 -5.91 0.40
C ILE A 179 11.39 -6.82 -0.39
N ASN A 180 10.87 -6.32 -1.51
CA ASN A 180 9.95 -7.08 -2.38
C ASN A 180 10.58 -8.36 -2.92
N ALA A 181 11.88 -8.31 -3.29
CA ALA A 181 12.62 -9.50 -3.78
C ALA A 181 12.80 -10.56 -2.70
N ALA A 182 13.00 -10.16 -1.45
CA ALA A 182 13.15 -11.06 -0.30
C ALA A 182 11.82 -11.73 0.14
N GLY A 183 10.68 -11.34 -0.44
CA GLY A 183 9.36 -11.85 -0.03
C GLY A 183 8.91 -11.33 1.34
N VAL A 184 9.49 -10.24 1.81
CA VAL A 184 9.12 -9.50 3.01
C VAL A 184 8.14 -8.40 2.61
N LEU A 185 7.12 -8.13 3.43
CA LEU A 185 6.15 -7.08 3.13
C LEU A 185 6.73 -5.68 3.39
N ALA A 186 6.54 -4.77 2.45
CA ALA A 186 6.80 -3.35 2.62
C ALA A 186 5.50 -2.63 3.01
N VAL A 187 5.39 -2.19 4.26
CA VAL A 187 4.16 -1.61 4.81
C VAL A 187 4.41 -0.18 5.26
N VAL A 188 3.71 0.79 4.68
CA VAL A 188 3.81 2.19 5.11
C VAL A 188 2.88 2.46 6.29
N VAL A 189 3.39 3.12 7.33
CA VAL A 189 2.63 3.58 8.51
C VAL A 189 2.99 5.04 8.80
N THR A 190 2.08 5.98 8.55
CA THR A 190 2.40 7.40 8.61
C THR A 190 1.37 8.24 9.36
N ASN A 191 1.83 9.24 10.11
CA ASN A 191 0.98 10.23 10.76
C ASN A 191 0.74 11.41 9.80
N GLN A 192 -0.52 11.68 9.46
CA GLN A 192 -0.89 12.75 8.53
C GLN A 192 -1.83 13.78 9.19
N PRO A 193 -1.32 14.57 10.15
CA PRO A 193 -2.14 15.55 10.88
C PRO A 193 -2.65 16.69 10.02
N VAL A 194 -2.10 16.87 8.82
CA VAL A 194 -2.51 17.90 7.85
C VAL A 194 -4.01 17.82 7.52
N ILE A 195 -4.61 16.62 7.58
CA ILE A 195 -6.06 16.44 7.38
C ILE A 195 -6.84 17.06 8.55
N ALA A 196 -6.52 16.65 9.80
CA ALA A 196 -7.18 17.21 10.99
C ALA A 196 -6.99 18.72 11.14
N ARG A 197 -5.90 19.28 10.62
CA ARG A 197 -5.60 20.70 10.62
C ARG A 197 -6.31 21.48 9.50
N GLY A 198 -6.99 20.80 8.58
CA GLY A 198 -7.65 21.43 7.44
C GLY A 198 -6.70 21.92 6.34
N GLU A 199 -5.42 21.58 6.43
CA GLU A 199 -4.38 21.98 5.46
C GLU A 199 -4.46 21.18 4.16
N LEU A 200 -5.09 19.99 4.20
CA LEU A 200 -5.19 19.05 3.10
C LEU A 200 -6.49 18.25 3.18
N LYS A 201 -7.16 18.05 2.06
CA LYS A 201 -8.30 17.11 1.97
C LYS A 201 -7.82 15.68 1.80
N GLU A 202 -8.66 14.72 2.17
CA GLU A 202 -8.34 13.29 2.00
C GLU A 202 -8.08 12.91 0.53
N SER A 203 -8.80 13.54 -0.41
CA SER A 203 -8.56 13.34 -1.86
C SER A 203 -7.18 13.83 -2.32
N GLU A 204 -6.67 14.89 -1.72
CA GLU A 204 -5.35 15.44 -2.02
C GLU A 204 -4.25 14.58 -1.38
N LEU A 205 -4.46 14.06 -0.16
CA LEU A 205 -3.56 13.07 0.44
C LEU A 205 -3.49 11.81 -0.42
N ARG A 206 -4.62 11.37 -0.97
CA ARG A 206 -4.65 10.23 -1.91
C ARG A 206 -3.81 10.50 -3.15
N ALA A 207 -3.88 11.71 -3.71
CA ALA A 207 -3.05 12.08 -4.87
C ALA A 207 -1.55 12.05 -4.53
N ILE A 208 -1.16 12.42 -3.30
CA ILE A 208 0.22 12.30 -2.82
C ILE A 208 0.64 10.83 -2.72
N HIS A 209 -0.22 9.96 -2.18
CA HIS A 209 0.04 8.52 -2.10
C HIS A 209 0.11 7.88 -3.49
N ASN A 210 -0.77 8.28 -4.41
CA ASN A 210 -0.73 7.83 -5.81
C ASN A 210 0.59 8.22 -6.49
N LYS A 211 1.10 9.44 -6.22
CA LYS A 211 2.42 9.87 -6.72
C LYS A 211 3.53 9.00 -6.16
N MET A 212 3.49 8.67 -4.87
CA MET A 212 4.45 7.74 -4.26
C MET A 212 4.44 6.40 -4.96
N ASP A 213 3.25 5.80 -5.13
CA ASP A 213 3.08 4.50 -5.77
C ASP A 213 3.59 4.51 -7.22
N THR A 214 3.28 5.57 -7.98
CA THR A 214 3.75 5.73 -9.36
C THR A 214 5.26 5.82 -9.44
N LEU A 215 5.89 6.70 -8.63
CA LEU A 215 7.34 6.90 -8.64
C LEU A 215 8.12 5.66 -8.16
N LEU A 216 7.57 4.90 -7.22
CA LEU A 216 8.13 3.62 -6.80
C LEU A 216 7.99 2.58 -7.92
N GLY A 217 6.82 2.51 -8.56
CA GLY A 217 6.55 1.60 -9.66
C GLY A 217 7.45 1.83 -10.87
N GLU A 218 7.78 3.08 -11.21
CA GLU A 218 8.77 3.44 -12.24
C GLU A 218 10.16 2.85 -11.95
N GLN A 219 10.48 2.62 -10.66
CA GLN A 219 11.71 2.00 -10.21
C GLN A 219 11.58 0.48 -9.99
N GLY A 220 10.42 -0.12 -10.31
CA GLY A 220 10.14 -1.54 -10.11
C GLY A 220 9.86 -1.93 -8.65
N ALA A 221 9.58 -0.97 -7.79
CA ALA A 221 9.26 -1.15 -6.38
C ALA A 221 7.76 -0.98 -6.11
N TYR A 222 7.27 -1.61 -5.04
CA TYR A 222 5.90 -1.42 -4.60
C TYR A 222 5.76 -1.53 -3.09
N VAL A 223 4.75 -0.88 -2.55
CA VAL A 223 4.29 -0.99 -1.17
C VAL A 223 3.13 -1.97 -1.12
N ASP A 224 3.19 -2.94 -0.21
CA ASP A 224 2.13 -3.95 -0.07
C ASP A 224 0.88 -3.36 0.57
N ARG A 225 1.03 -2.43 1.50
CA ARG A 225 -0.07 -1.73 2.17
C ARG A 225 0.38 -0.39 2.72
N LEU A 226 -0.56 0.55 2.81
CA LEU A 226 -0.36 1.85 3.43
C LEU A 226 -1.46 2.10 4.47
N TYR A 227 -1.03 2.47 5.68
CA TYR A 227 -1.89 2.93 6.77
C TYR A 227 -1.50 4.35 7.16
N TYR A 228 -2.47 5.20 7.41
CA TYR A 228 -2.22 6.55 7.86
C TYR A 228 -3.17 6.97 8.98
N CYS A 229 -2.69 7.86 9.84
CA CYS A 229 -3.48 8.47 10.88
C CYS A 229 -3.78 9.94 10.51
N PRO A 230 -5.03 10.32 10.26
CA PRO A 230 -5.39 11.70 9.96
C PRO A 230 -5.59 12.56 11.21
N HIS A 231 -5.61 11.96 12.42
CA HIS A 231 -6.03 12.61 13.65
C HIS A 231 -4.91 13.45 14.29
N HIS A 232 -5.31 14.49 15.03
CA HIS A 232 -4.44 15.33 15.84
C HIS A 232 -5.20 15.97 17.01
N THR A 233 -4.62 16.01 18.20
CA THR A 233 -5.27 16.56 19.39
C THR A 233 -5.25 18.09 19.45
N ASP A 234 -4.20 18.72 18.89
CA ASP A 234 -4.05 20.17 18.94
C ASP A 234 -5.13 20.86 18.14
N SER A 235 -5.69 21.93 18.70
CA SER A 235 -6.77 22.75 18.13
C SER A 235 -6.32 24.18 17.90
N GLY A 236 -7.14 24.96 17.19
CA GLY A 236 -6.89 26.37 16.91
C GLY A 236 -6.30 26.64 15.53
N PHE A 237 -6.37 25.68 14.62
CA PHE A 237 -6.00 25.85 13.21
C PHE A 237 -7.19 26.34 12.39
N GLU A 238 -6.96 27.28 11.49
CA GLU A 238 -7.99 27.75 10.57
C GLU A 238 -8.41 26.63 9.61
N GLY A 239 -9.71 26.36 9.53
CA GLY A 239 -10.24 25.29 8.67
C GLY A 239 -10.09 23.85 9.23
N GLU A 240 -9.72 23.72 10.52
CA GLU A 240 -9.56 22.39 11.13
C GLU A 240 -10.85 21.55 11.08
N VAL A 241 -10.67 20.23 11.02
CA VAL A 241 -11.74 19.23 11.00
C VAL A 241 -11.98 18.73 12.42
N ALA A 242 -13.03 19.26 13.08
CA ALA A 242 -13.32 19.00 14.50
C ALA A 242 -13.47 17.49 14.82
N GLU A 243 -14.04 16.73 13.92
CA GLU A 243 -14.29 15.27 14.06
C GLU A 243 -12.99 14.46 14.10
N LEU A 244 -11.88 15.03 13.66
CA LEU A 244 -10.56 14.38 13.66
C LEU A 244 -9.66 14.86 14.83
N LYS A 245 -10.19 15.73 15.70
CA LYS A 245 -9.48 16.32 16.84
C LYS A 245 -9.65 15.54 18.11
N PHE A 246 -9.13 14.34 18.17
CA PHE A 246 -9.17 13.48 19.37
C PHE A 246 -7.93 12.61 19.51
N ASP A 247 -7.73 12.07 20.70
CA ASP A 247 -6.65 11.14 20.99
C ASP A 247 -7.03 9.73 20.52
N CYS A 248 -6.64 9.40 19.28
CA CYS A 248 -6.90 8.11 18.64
C CYS A 248 -5.83 7.07 18.97
N ASP A 249 -6.10 5.78 18.71
CA ASP A 249 -5.13 4.70 18.86
C ASP A 249 -4.20 4.52 17.66
N CYS A 250 -4.54 5.06 16.48
CA CYS A 250 -3.74 4.89 15.26
C CYS A 250 -2.51 5.82 15.19
N ARG A 251 -2.50 6.97 15.91
CA ARG A 251 -1.40 7.92 15.82
C ARG A 251 -0.14 7.44 16.53
N LYS A 252 0.97 7.24 15.78
CA LYS A 252 2.29 6.96 16.37
C LYS A 252 2.66 8.05 17.41
N PRO A 253 3.13 7.70 18.61
CA PRO A 253 3.71 6.42 19.03
C PRO A 253 2.70 5.39 19.56
N LYS A 254 1.40 5.53 19.34
CA LYS A 254 0.45 4.45 19.60
C LYS A 254 0.51 3.40 18.48
N THR A 255 -0.04 2.22 18.73
CA THR A 255 0.25 1.01 17.97
C THR A 255 -0.87 0.59 17.01
N GLY A 256 -1.98 1.33 16.96
CA GLY A 256 -3.18 0.91 16.23
C GLY A 256 -2.97 0.60 14.75
N MET A 257 -2.09 1.34 14.05
CA MET A 257 -1.78 1.03 12.65
C MET A 257 -1.01 -0.30 12.49
N PHE A 258 -0.14 -0.65 13.44
CA PHE A 258 0.59 -1.93 13.42
C PHE A 258 -0.34 -3.10 13.72
N GLU A 259 -1.24 -2.95 14.71
CA GLU A 259 -2.22 -3.98 15.05
C GLU A 259 -3.18 -4.21 13.88
N GLN A 260 -3.64 -3.16 13.22
CA GLN A 260 -4.46 -3.28 12.02
C GLN A 260 -3.71 -4.02 10.90
N ALA A 261 -2.45 -3.66 10.64
CA ALA A 261 -1.64 -4.34 9.63
C ALA A 261 -1.40 -5.82 9.97
N LYS A 262 -1.20 -6.14 11.25
CA LYS A 262 -1.07 -7.51 11.76
C LYS A 262 -2.32 -8.34 11.44
N GLU A 263 -3.50 -7.80 11.71
CA GLU A 263 -4.77 -8.48 11.43
C GLU A 263 -5.04 -8.63 9.93
N ASP A 264 -4.86 -7.55 9.16
CA ASP A 264 -5.14 -7.52 7.71
C ASP A 264 -4.22 -8.45 6.92
N LEU A 265 -2.93 -8.55 7.32
CA LEU A 265 -1.88 -9.20 6.55
C LEU A 265 -1.27 -10.44 7.21
N ASN A 266 -1.76 -10.84 8.38
CA ASN A 266 -1.21 -11.96 9.17
C ASN A 266 0.30 -11.77 9.47
N ILE A 267 0.68 -10.59 9.99
CA ILE A 267 2.06 -10.23 10.30
C ILE A 267 2.43 -10.64 11.72
N VAL A 268 3.65 -11.17 11.91
CA VAL A 268 4.28 -11.38 13.22
C VAL A 268 5.09 -10.15 13.57
N LEU A 269 4.55 -9.28 14.43
CA LEU A 269 5.18 -8.00 14.77
C LEU A 269 6.55 -8.19 15.42
N GLU A 270 6.71 -9.18 16.29
CA GLU A 270 7.95 -9.46 17.05
C GLU A 270 9.11 -9.92 16.12
N ARG A 271 8.80 -10.32 14.89
CA ARG A 271 9.78 -10.68 13.85
C ARG A 271 9.93 -9.60 12.80
N SER A 272 9.16 -8.54 12.90
CA SER A 272 9.10 -7.44 11.95
C SER A 272 9.95 -6.26 12.39
N TRP A 273 10.13 -5.30 11.50
CA TRP A 273 10.98 -4.15 11.72
C TRP A 273 10.22 -2.85 11.46
N MET A 274 10.58 -1.79 12.19
CA MET A 274 10.18 -0.42 11.88
C MET A 274 11.39 0.39 11.46
N VAL A 275 11.26 1.11 10.35
CA VAL A 275 12.24 2.09 9.86
C VAL A 275 11.58 3.46 9.84
N GLY A 276 12.15 4.40 10.54
CA GLY A 276 11.66 5.78 10.60
C GLY A 276 12.77 6.77 10.91
N ASP A 277 12.49 8.04 10.71
CA ASP A 277 13.43 9.14 10.96
C ASP A 277 13.25 9.79 12.35
N SER A 278 12.23 9.36 13.10
CA SER A 278 11.80 9.96 14.36
C SER A 278 11.83 8.93 15.50
N TYR A 279 12.21 9.36 16.70
CA TYR A 279 12.10 8.50 17.89
C TYR A 279 10.67 8.09 18.21
N ARG A 280 9.67 8.79 17.71
CA ARG A 280 8.25 8.42 17.77
C ARG A 280 8.00 7.07 17.10
N ASP A 281 8.65 6.81 15.96
CA ASP A 281 8.57 5.56 15.23
C ASP A 281 9.21 4.41 16.01
N ILE A 282 10.39 4.67 16.56
CA ILE A 282 11.15 3.73 17.38
C ILE A 282 10.35 3.34 18.62
N PHE A 283 9.75 4.32 19.31
CA PHE A 283 8.94 4.07 20.48
C PHE A 283 7.68 3.25 20.16
N ALA A 284 7.02 3.54 19.04
CA ALA A 284 5.88 2.76 18.59
C ALA A 284 6.25 1.31 18.29
N ALA A 285 7.40 1.07 17.64
CA ALA A 285 7.94 -0.27 17.37
C ALA A 285 8.19 -1.08 18.65
N GLN A 286 8.87 -0.47 19.62
CA GLN A 286 9.20 -1.12 20.90
C GLN A 286 7.94 -1.55 21.67
N ARG A 287 6.85 -0.78 21.59
CA ARG A 287 5.59 -1.09 22.28
C ARG A 287 4.92 -2.38 21.75
N VAL A 288 5.24 -2.80 20.55
CA VAL A 288 4.74 -4.04 19.92
C VAL A 288 5.84 -5.10 19.76
N GLY A 289 7.00 -4.91 20.37
CA GLY A 289 8.10 -5.86 20.36
C GLY A 289 8.86 -5.98 19.03
N MET A 290 8.70 -5.01 18.12
CA MET A 290 9.46 -4.96 16.87
C MET A 290 10.88 -4.43 17.11
N LYS A 291 11.83 -4.91 16.30
CA LYS A 291 13.13 -4.24 16.12
C LYS A 291 12.95 -2.93 15.33
N SER A 292 13.89 -2.00 15.52
CA SER A 292 13.76 -0.66 14.98
C SER A 292 15.05 -0.10 14.42
N VAL A 293 14.95 0.66 13.33
CA VAL A 293 16.07 1.34 12.68
C VAL A 293 15.73 2.81 12.54
N LEU A 294 16.57 3.67 13.11
CA LEU A 294 16.50 5.12 12.92
C LEU A 294 17.34 5.51 11.72
N VAL A 295 16.72 6.16 10.73
CA VAL A 295 17.44 6.75 9.59
C VAL A 295 17.80 8.21 9.88
N GLN A 296 18.92 8.67 9.31
CA GLN A 296 19.42 10.02 9.49
C GLN A 296 18.92 11.00 8.43
N THR A 297 17.98 10.58 7.59
CA THR A 297 17.19 11.43 6.73
C THR A 297 16.07 12.13 7.55
N GLY A 298 15.43 13.15 7.02
CA GLY A 298 14.33 13.85 7.71
C GLY A 298 14.72 14.43 9.08
N TYR A 299 13.96 14.11 10.12
CA TYR A 299 14.22 14.60 11.49
C TYR A 299 15.48 14.02 12.12
N ALA A 300 15.95 12.86 11.69
CA ALA A 300 17.17 12.21 12.20
C ALA A 300 17.19 12.08 13.74
N GLY A 301 16.06 11.75 14.36
CA GLY A 301 15.89 11.63 15.81
C GLY A 301 15.89 12.96 16.57
N LYS A 302 15.65 14.10 15.92
CA LYS A 302 15.59 15.43 16.59
C LYS A 302 14.21 15.79 17.11
N ASP A 303 13.29 14.84 17.16
CA ASP A 303 11.96 15.03 17.75
C ASP A 303 11.99 15.04 19.29
N SER A 304 10.85 15.34 19.91
CA SER A 304 10.74 15.53 21.37
C SER A 304 10.79 14.24 22.20
N TYR A 305 10.71 13.07 21.54
CA TYR A 305 10.77 11.80 22.23
C TYR A 305 12.22 11.46 22.62
N LYS A 306 12.47 11.32 23.94
CA LYS A 306 13.77 11.00 24.50
C LYS A 306 13.69 9.66 25.25
N ASN A 307 14.85 9.07 25.52
CA ASN A 307 14.98 7.79 26.25
C ASN A 307 14.46 6.56 25.47
N VAL A 308 14.59 6.60 24.15
CA VAL A 308 14.29 5.47 23.28
C VAL A 308 15.56 5.14 22.49
N ASN A 309 15.97 3.88 22.52
CA ASN A 309 17.17 3.44 21.79
C ASN A 309 16.74 2.57 20.61
N PRO A 310 16.99 2.99 19.36
CA PRO A 310 16.82 2.12 18.20
C PRO A 310 17.83 0.96 18.24
N ASP A 311 17.49 -0.17 17.63
CA ASP A 311 18.44 -1.29 17.49
C ASP A 311 19.59 -0.91 16.57
N PHE A 312 19.32 -0.09 15.55
CA PHE A 312 20.32 0.45 14.66
C PHE A 312 20.05 1.92 14.31
N VAL A 313 21.16 2.65 14.05
CA VAL A 313 21.12 4.01 13.49
C VAL A 313 21.93 3.99 12.20
N VAL A 314 21.31 4.36 11.08
CA VAL A 314 21.93 4.30 9.75
C VAL A 314 21.63 5.55 8.94
N GLN A 315 22.33 5.72 7.80
CA GLN A 315 22.24 6.93 7.01
C GLN A 315 20.89 7.10 6.33
N ASP A 316 20.35 6.04 5.71
CA ASP A 316 19.15 6.08 4.87
C ASP A 316 18.44 4.71 4.83
N LEU A 317 17.32 4.63 4.11
CA LEU A 317 16.54 3.40 3.95
C LEU A 317 17.34 2.28 3.27
N ARG A 318 18.24 2.58 2.34
CA ARG A 318 19.08 1.59 1.67
C ARG A 318 19.99 0.87 2.65
N ALA A 319 20.62 1.63 3.55
CA ALA A 319 21.44 1.08 4.62
C ALA A 319 20.58 0.29 5.62
N ALA A 320 19.39 0.79 5.98
CA ALA A 320 18.47 0.11 6.87
C ALA A 320 18.07 -1.28 6.33
N VAL A 321 17.64 -1.36 5.08
CA VAL A 321 17.28 -2.63 4.43
C VAL A 321 18.49 -3.56 4.35
N GLY A 322 19.68 -3.01 4.13
CA GLY A 322 20.93 -3.79 4.13
C GLY A 322 21.22 -4.48 5.46
N VAL A 323 20.97 -3.80 6.59
CA VAL A 323 21.11 -4.37 7.93
C VAL A 323 20.02 -5.39 8.21
N ILE A 324 18.75 -5.03 7.96
CA ILE A 324 17.59 -5.88 8.26
C ILE A 324 17.68 -7.22 7.55
N LEU A 325 17.98 -7.23 6.25
CA LEU A 325 18.04 -8.48 5.49
C LEU A 325 19.17 -9.39 5.93
N LYS A 326 20.31 -8.84 6.40
CA LYS A 326 21.42 -9.63 6.98
C LYS A 326 21.07 -10.24 8.34
N GLU A 327 20.31 -9.52 9.17
CA GLU A 327 19.83 -10.03 10.47
C GLU A 327 18.77 -11.14 10.32
N SER A 328 18.17 -11.26 9.12
CA SER A 328 17.10 -12.22 8.81
C SER A 328 17.62 -13.51 8.14
N GLU A 329 18.91 -13.55 7.75
CA GLU A 329 19.61 -14.72 7.26
C GLU A 329 20.07 -15.61 8.43
#